data_fe62003750f948f78b54c07214187ebd
#
_entry.id   fe62003750f948f78b54c07214187ebd
#
_cell.length_a   1.000
_cell.length_b   1.000
_cell.length_c   1.000
_cell.angle_alpha   90.00
_cell.angle_beta   90.00
_cell.angle_gamma   90.00
#
_symmetry.space_group_name_H-M   'P 1'
#
loop_
_entity.id
_entity.type
_entity.pdbx_description
1 polymer ?
#
loop_
_entity_poly.entity_id
_entity_poly.type
_entity_poly.pdbx_seq_one_letter_code
_entity_poly.pdbx_strand_id
1 'polypeptide(L)'
;NGTLSNEAMKMIGGMLKFGPSLTAFGNTTPVSYLRFISRKESPMHICWSARNRLALIRIPLWWSFMKKGQEQGNLKETFEYRGPDPFADAYLLFAGVALAVNYGLKNPEEASKIAEDLHIEGISGKRKRFKVLPKSCSESARSLRKDRRFYEANGVFPKKLIDKTIDKLKAYRDKDLWKNLVDKPKKIEKMLRQYLHYG
;
A
#
# COMPACT_ATOMS: atom_id res chain seq x y z
N ASN A 1 11.14 -21.31 -12.43
CA ASN A 1 11.04 -20.12 -11.59
C ASN A 1 10.69 -18.95 -12.50
N GLY A 2 9.41 -18.52 -12.52
CA GLY A 2 8.99 -17.27 -13.15
C GLY A 2 9.65 -16.13 -12.39
N THR A 3 10.76 -15.62 -12.90
CA THR A 3 11.42 -14.44 -12.35
C THR A 3 10.70 -13.21 -12.88
N LEU A 4 10.32 -12.30 -11.97
CA LEU A 4 9.84 -10.97 -12.36
C LEU A 4 10.86 -10.31 -13.32
N SER A 5 10.35 -9.51 -14.25
CA SER A 5 11.25 -8.69 -15.09
C SER A 5 11.98 -7.64 -14.24
N ASN A 6 13.10 -7.17 -14.75
CA ASN A 6 13.86 -6.08 -14.09
C ASN A 6 13.01 -4.83 -13.92
N GLU A 7 12.12 -4.54 -14.88
CA GLU A 7 11.18 -3.42 -14.82
C GLU A 7 10.19 -3.62 -13.67
N ALA A 8 9.62 -4.81 -13.51
CA ALA A 8 8.70 -5.11 -12.42
C ALA A 8 9.39 -4.92 -11.04
N MET A 9 10.64 -5.33 -10.88
CA MET A 9 11.41 -5.13 -9.65
C MET A 9 11.59 -3.64 -9.34
N LYS A 10 11.91 -2.82 -10.33
CA LYS A 10 12.02 -1.36 -10.18
C LYS A 10 10.68 -0.73 -9.79
N MET A 11 9.58 -1.12 -10.45
CA MET A 11 8.23 -0.65 -10.13
C MET A 11 7.84 -1.00 -8.70
N ILE A 12 8.06 -2.26 -8.29
CA ILE A 12 7.81 -2.73 -6.92
C ILE A 12 8.61 -1.92 -5.91
N GLY A 13 9.91 -1.69 -6.16
CA GLY A 13 10.77 -0.90 -5.28
C GLY A 13 10.28 0.53 -5.09
N GLY A 14 9.86 1.19 -6.18
CA GLY A 14 9.27 2.53 -6.11
C GLY A 14 7.97 2.55 -5.29
N MET A 15 7.08 1.59 -5.51
CA MET A 15 5.82 1.48 -4.75
C MET A 15 6.05 1.15 -3.28
N LEU A 16 7.02 0.32 -2.93
CA LEU A 16 7.37 0.03 -1.54
C LEU A 16 7.96 1.25 -0.82
N LYS A 17 8.78 2.05 -1.51
CA LYS A 17 9.36 3.28 -0.98
C LYS A 17 8.29 4.27 -0.53
N PHE A 18 7.28 4.49 -1.37
CA PHE A 18 6.20 5.45 -1.13
C PHE A 18 4.93 4.81 -0.56
N GLY A 19 4.94 3.50 -0.28
CA GLY A 19 3.81 2.79 0.30
C GLY A 19 3.18 3.46 1.52
N PRO A 20 3.95 3.98 2.49
CA PRO A 20 3.39 4.71 3.63
C PRO A 20 2.60 5.97 3.24
N SER A 21 3.09 6.77 2.31
CA SER A 21 2.42 8.01 1.90
C SER A 21 1.24 7.76 0.95
N LEU A 22 1.29 6.69 0.15
CA LEU A 22 0.16 6.26 -0.69
C LEU A 22 -1.09 5.90 0.12
N THR A 23 -0.95 5.51 1.40
CA THR A 23 -2.11 5.27 2.27
C THR A 23 -2.96 6.52 2.48
N ALA A 24 -2.41 7.71 2.30
CA ALA A 24 -3.18 8.96 2.41
C ALA A 24 -4.25 9.10 1.30
N PHE A 25 -4.05 8.43 0.17
CA PHE A 25 -4.99 8.39 -0.94
C PHE A 25 -5.78 7.07 -0.97
N GLY A 26 -5.18 5.98 -0.49
CA GLY A 26 -5.75 4.64 -0.53
C GLY A 26 -6.56 4.26 0.71
N ASN A 27 -6.42 4.97 1.84
CA ASN A 27 -7.05 4.66 3.12
C ASN A 27 -7.49 5.97 3.78
N THR A 28 -8.55 6.57 3.25
CA THR A 28 -8.90 7.97 3.50
C THR A 28 -9.77 8.20 4.73
N THR A 29 -10.19 7.14 5.43
CA THR A 29 -11.07 7.19 6.60
C THR A 29 -10.51 6.39 7.77
N PRO A 30 -10.90 6.67 9.02
CA PRO A 30 -10.48 5.87 10.16
C PRO A 30 -10.89 4.40 10.07
N VAL A 31 -12.00 4.10 9.39
CA VAL A 31 -12.51 2.73 9.18
C VAL A 31 -11.54 1.91 8.33
N SER A 32 -10.83 2.52 7.39
CA SER A 32 -9.81 1.88 6.56
C SER A 32 -8.74 1.14 7.38
N TYR A 33 -8.48 1.61 8.60
CA TYR A 33 -7.45 1.05 9.49
C TYR A 33 -7.96 -0.04 10.43
N LEU A 34 -9.28 -0.27 10.50
CA LEU A 34 -9.87 -1.34 11.33
C LEU A 34 -9.44 -2.72 10.88
N ARG A 35 -9.16 -2.91 9.58
CA ARG A 35 -8.65 -4.17 9.04
C ARG A 35 -7.31 -4.59 9.65
N PHE A 36 -6.51 -3.65 10.16
CA PHE A 36 -5.26 -3.95 10.87
C PHE A 36 -5.49 -4.50 12.28
N ILE A 37 -6.66 -4.24 12.87
CA ILE A 37 -7.06 -4.79 14.17
C ILE A 37 -7.42 -6.26 14.02
N SER A 38 -8.15 -6.62 12.97
CA SER A 38 -8.60 -7.99 12.73
C SER A 38 -7.47 -8.98 12.43
N ARG A 39 -6.29 -8.50 12.07
CA ARG A 39 -5.10 -9.28 11.67
C ARG A 39 -5.35 -10.33 10.58
N LYS A 40 -6.54 -10.35 9.99
CA LYS A 40 -6.91 -11.30 8.92
C LYS A 40 -6.45 -10.73 7.59
N GLU A 41 -5.48 -11.38 6.95
CA GLU A 41 -5.07 -11.16 5.54
C GLU A 41 -4.81 -9.71 5.10
N SER A 42 -4.69 -8.78 6.06
CA SER A 42 -4.44 -7.37 5.77
C SER A 42 -2.95 -7.12 5.53
N PRO A 43 -2.59 -6.39 4.49
CA PRO A 43 -1.19 -6.06 4.20
C PRO A 43 -0.67 -5.04 5.20
N MET A 44 -0.06 -5.52 6.29
CA MET A 44 0.48 -4.65 7.33
C MET A 44 1.94 -4.27 7.09
N HIS A 45 2.68 -5.13 6.39
CA HIS A 45 4.12 -4.98 6.23
C HIS A 45 4.49 -4.41 4.87
N ILE A 46 5.44 -3.48 4.88
CA ILE A 46 6.02 -2.89 3.67
C ILE A 46 7.02 -3.89 3.10
N CYS A 47 6.51 -4.82 2.31
CA CYS A 47 7.27 -5.88 1.67
C CYS A 47 6.49 -6.43 0.46
N TRP A 48 7.11 -7.28 -0.32
CA TRP A 48 6.45 -8.01 -1.39
C TRP A 48 6.74 -9.51 -1.33
N SER A 49 5.84 -10.31 -1.89
CA SER A 49 5.95 -11.77 -1.89
C SER A 49 5.02 -12.40 -2.94
N ALA A 50 5.41 -13.56 -3.43
CA ALA A 50 4.55 -14.40 -4.27
C ALA A 50 3.46 -15.15 -3.49
N ARG A 51 3.63 -15.37 -2.17
CA ARG A 51 2.77 -16.27 -1.38
C ARG A 51 2.24 -15.69 -0.09
N ASN A 52 2.77 -14.55 0.36
CA ASN A 52 2.43 -14.00 1.67
C ASN A 52 1.30 -12.97 1.56
N ARG A 53 0.14 -13.26 2.16
CA ARG A 53 -1.02 -12.36 2.16
C ARG A 53 -0.85 -11.12 3.04
N LEU A 54 0.16 -11.09 3.91
CA LEU A 54 0.49 -9.93 4.74
C LEU A 54 1.39 -8.92 4.01
N ALA A 55 1.90 -9.27 2.82
CA ALA A 55 2.72 -8.38 2.01
C ALA A 55 1.89 -7.28 1.36
N LEU A 56 2.46 -6.08 1.28
CA LEU A 56 1.85 -4.92 0.62
C LEU A 56 1.68 -5.13 -0.88
N ILE A 57 2.66 -5.80 -1.50
CA ILE A 57 2.60 -6.18 -2.91
C ILE A 57 2.67 -7.70 -3.00
N ARG A 58 1.73 -8.29 -3.73
CA ARG A 58 1.64 -9.73 -3.93
C ARG A 58 1.75 -10.09 -5.41
N ILE A 59 2.52 -11.14 -5.70
CA ILE A 59 2.51 -11.78 -7.00
C ILE A 59 1.49 -12.93 -6.94
N PRO A 60 0.47 -12.97 -7.81
CA PRO A 60 -0.52 -14.04 -7.83
C PRO A 60 0.10 -15.41 -8.09
N LEU A 61 -0.34 -16.44 -7.33
CA LEU A 61 0.27 -17.79 -7.39
C LEU A 61 0.09 -18.50 -8.71
N TRP A 62 -0.99 -18.23 -9.44
CA TRP A 62 -1.29 -18.93 -10.67
C TRP A 62 -0.18 -18.79 -11.73
N TRP A 63 0.63 -17.70 -11.68
CA TRP A 63 1.82 -17.54 -12.50
C TRP A 63 2.88 -18.62 -12.27
N SER A 64 2.99 -19.13 -11.04
CA SER A 64 3.97 -20.17 -10.71
C SER A 64 3.56 -21.56 -11.19
N PHE A 65 2.31 -21.76 -11.57
CA PHE A 65 1.80 -23.04 -12.08
C PHE A 65 1.83 -23.14 -13.60
N MET A 66 2.08 -22.04 -14.30
CA MET A 66 2.22 -22.07 -15.74
C MET A 66 3.57 -22.72 -16.11
N LYS A 67 3.50 -23.88 -16.78
CA LYS A 67 4.71 -24.56 -17.27
C LYS A 67 5.37 -23.72 -18.36
N LYS A 68 6.70 -23.61 -18.31
CA LYS A 68 7.50 -23.12 -19.44
C LYS A 68 7.13 -23.91 -20.70
N GLY A 69 6.63 -23.23 -21.74
CA GLY A 69 6.30 -23.84 -23.02
C GLY A 69 4.80 -23.93 -23.37
N GLN A 70 3.89 -23.62 -22.46
CA GLN A 70 2.51 -23.33 -22.88
C GLN A 70 2.47 -21.92 -23.46
N GLU A 71 2.05 -21.78 -24.71
CA GLU A 71 1.80 -20.48 -25.33
C GLU A 71 0.89 -19.67 -24.42
N GLN A 72 1.45 -18.62 -23.86
CA GLN A 72 0.73 -17.68 -23.00
C GLN A 72 -0.14 -16.83 -23.90
N GLY A 73 -1.33 -17.31 -24.21
CA GLY A 73 -2.31 -16.45 -24.86
C GLY A 73 -2.53 -15.23 -23.99
N ASN A 74 -2.06 -14.07 -24.44
CA ASN A 74 -2.32 -12.68 -23.97
C ASN A 74 -2.46 -12.42 -22.46
N LEU A 75 -2.06 -13.37 -21.59
CA LEU A 75 -2.11 -13.21 -20.14
C LEU A 75 -0.90 -12.40 -19.67
N LYS A 76 -1.12 -11.12 -19.39
CA LYS A 76 -0.07 -10.23 -18.91
C LYS A 76 0.29 -10.57 -17.45
N GLU A 77 1.57 -10.72 -17.17
CA GLU A 77 2.07 -10.83 -15.80
C GLU A 77 1.71 -9.57 -15.02
N THR A 78 1.14 -9.75 -13.83
CA THR A 78 0.71 -8.66 -12.97
C THR A 78 1.21 -8.86 -11.55
N PHE A 79 1.34 -7.78 -10.83
CA PHE A 79 1.43 -7.80 -9.36
C PHE A 79 0.30 -6.99 -8.76
N GLU A 80 -0.10 -7.35 -7.56
CA GLU A 80 -1.25 -6.80 -6.85
C GLU A 80 -0.77 -5.85 -5.75
N TYR A 81 -1.17 -4.57 -5.84
CA TYR A 81 -0.98 -3.62 -4.75
C TYR A 81 -2.17 -3.70 -3.79
N ARG A 82 -1.94 -4.13 -2.56
CA ARG A 82 -2.98 -4.49 -1.58
C ARG A 82 -3.18 -3.44 -0.49
N GLY A 83 -2.53 -2.29 -0.62
CA GLY A 83 -2.61 -1.19 0.34
C GLY A 83 -3.99 -0.54 0.46
N PRO A 84 -4.68 -0.21 -0.63
CA PRO A 84 -5.95 0.50 -0.61
C PRO A 84 -7.13 -0.32 -0.11
N ASP A 85 -8.22 0.39 0.22
CA ASP A 85 -9.53 -0.19 0.52
C ASP A 85 -10.64 0.54 -0.27
N PRO A 86 -11.94 0.17 -0.11
CA PRO A 86 -13.04 0.80 -0.85
C PRO A 86 -13.21 2.31 -0.63
N PHE A 87 -12.63 2.89 0.41
CA PHE A 87 -12.67 4.33 0.68
C PHE A 87 -11.55 5.12 -0.02
N ALA A 88 -10.80 4.46 -0.90
CA ALA A 88 -9.73 5.10 -1.64
C ALA A 88 -10.26 6.21 -2.55
N ASP A 89 -9.54 7.34 -2.60
CA ASP A 89 -9.69 8.29 -3.70
C ASP A 89 -8.96 7.72 -4.93
N ALA A 90 -9.74 7.13 -5.82
CA ALA A 90 -9.20 6.38 -6.96
C ALA A 90 -8.28 7.23 -7.85
N TYR A 91 -8.66 8.47 -8.13
CA TYR A 91 -7.87 9.35 -9.00
C TYR A 91 -6.54 9.74 -8.37
N LEU A 92 -6.56 10.15 -7.09
CA LEU A 92 -5.34 10.52 -6.38
C LEU A 92 -4.45 9.30 -6.13
N LEU A 93 -5.06 8.15 -5.84
CA LEU A 93 -4.32 6.90 -5.66
C LEU A 93 -3.60 6.48 -6.94
N PHE A 94 -4.31 6.45 -8.08
CA PHE A 94 -3.69 6.07 -9.35
C PHE A 94 -2.59 7.03 -9.77
N ALA A 95 -2.79 8.34 -9.60
CA ALA A 95 -1.76 9.34 -9.84
C ALA A 95 -0.54 9.11 -8.95
N GLY A 96 -0.76 8.85 -7.64
CA GLY A 96 0.31 8.57 -6.69
C GLY A 96 1.08 7.28 -7.01
N VAL A 97 0.36 6.20 -7.38
CA VAL A 97 0.97 4.93 -7.81
C VAL A 97 1.78 5.13 -9.08
N ALA A 98 1.25 5.84 -10.08
CA ALA A 98 1.97 6.13 -11.31
C ALA A 98 3.28 6.89 -11.06
N LEU A 99 3.25 7.88 -10.16
CA LEU A 99 4.48 8.59 -9.75
C LEU A 99 5.47 7.65 -9.05
N ALA A 100 5.00 6.77 -8.16
CA ALA A 100 5.86 5.82 -7.44
C ALA A 100 6.52 4.81 -8.41
N VAL A 101 5.76 4.30 -9.38
CA VAL A 101 6.26 3.44 -10.45
C VAL A 101 7.30 4.18 -11.30
N ASN A 102 6.98 5.38 -11.75
CA ASN A 102 7.90 6.21 -12.55
C ASN A 102 9.19 6.53 -11.79
N TYR A 103 9.09 6.77 -10.46
CA TYR A 103 10.26 6.93 -9.61
C TYR A 103 11.16 5.68 -9.65
N GLY A 104 10.58 4.50 -9.49
CA GLY A 104 11.33 3.24 -9.51
C GLY A 104 12.05 3.02 -10.85
N LEU A 105 11.38 3.33 -11.96
CA LEU A 105 11.98 3.22 -13.30
C LEU A 105 13.09 4.23 -13.52
N LYS A 106 12.99 5.46 -12.99
CA LYS A 106 14.00 6.52 -13.11
C LYS A 106 15.18 6.36 -12.14
N ASN A 107 15.01 5.59 -11.05
CA ASN A 107 16.04 5.35 -10.04
C ASN A 107 16.27 3.84 -9.88
N PRO A 108 16.75 3.14 -10.94
CA PRO A 108 16.74 1.69 -11.02
C PRO A 108 17.56 1.00 -9.94
N GLU A 109 18.74 1.54 -9.59
CA GLU A 109 19.63 0.96 -8.58
C GLU A 109 18.99 0.96 -7.19
N GLU A 110 18.50 2.13 -6.76
CA GLU A 110 17.82 2.26 -5.46
C GLU A 110 16.55 1.42 -5.39
N ALA A 111 15.73 1.46 -6.44
CA ALA A 111 14.47 0.74 -6.47
C ALA A 111 14.67 -0.78 -6.47
N SER A 112 15.60 -1.30 -7.25
CA SER A 112 15.95 -2.74 -7.26
C SER A 112 16.44 -3.18 -5.88
N LYS A 113 17.34 -2.43 -5.27
CA LYS A 113 17.81 -2.71 -3.91
C LYS A 113 16.68 -2.72 -2.89
N ILE A 114 15.75 -1.76 -2.94
CA ILE A 114 14.57 -1.75 -2.06
C ILE A 114 13.73 -3.01 -2.28
N ALA A 115 13.49 -3.40 -3.53
CA ALA A 115 12.72 -4.59 -3.83
C ALA A 115 13.42 -5.87 -3.31
N GLU A 116 14.73 -6.00 -3.48
CA GLU A 116 15.51 -7.12 -2.95
C GLU A 116 15.48 -7.19 -1.42
N ASP A 117 15.74 -6.06 -0.74
CA ASP A 117 15.79 -5.98 0.72
C ASP A 117 14.41 -6.25 1.37
N LEU A 118 13.32 -5.92 0.68
CA LEU A 118 11.96 -6.06 1.17
C LEU A 118 11.21 -7.28 0.59
N HIS A 119 11.91 -8.22 -0.02
CA HIS A 119 11.35 -9.51 -0.44
C HIS A 119 11.20 -10.48 0.72
N ILE A 120 10.06 -11.20 0.76
CA ILE A 120 9.82 -12.32 1.69
C ILE A 120 9.56 -13.59 0.88
N GLU A 121 10.33 -14.63 1.15
CA GLU A 121 10.07 -15.96 0.63
C GLU A 121 9.07 -16.71 1.50
N GLY A 122 8.01 -17.23 0.89
CA GLY A 122 7.04 -18.12 1.52
C GLY A 122 6.13 -17.47 2.55
N ILE A 123 5.31 -18.30 3.21
CA ILE A 123 4.31 -17.88 4.23
C ILE A 123 4.99 -17.59 5.58
N SER A 124 6.12 -18.21 5.84
CA SER A 124 6.80 -18.21 7.15
C SER A 124 8.28 -17.81 7.10
N GLY A 125 8.71 -17.08 6.06
CA GLY A 125 10.08 -16.60 5.96
C GLY A 125 10.54 -15.92 7.25
N LYS A 126 11.84 -16.08 7.60
CA LYS A 126 12.45 -15.48 8.81
C LYS A 126 11.95 -14.04 8.94
N ARG A 127 11.27 -13.76 10.05
CA ARG A 127 10.64 -12.47 10.33
C ARG A 127 11.70 -11.37 10.43
N LYS A 128 12.20 -10.88 9.28
CA LYS A 128 12.84 -9.57 9.26
C LYS A 128 11.81 -8.60 9.85
N ARG A 129 12.23 -7.67 10.69
CA ARG A 129 11.35 -6.60 11.20
C ARG A 129 11.10 -5.61 10.06
N PHE A 130 10.17 -5.94 9.17
CA PHE A 130 9.72 -5.01 8.14
C PHE A 130 8.98 -3.85 8.79
N LYS A 131 9.16 -2.66 8.26
CA LYS A 131 8.34 -1.51 8.64
C LYS A 131 6.88 -1.82 8.33
N VAL A 132 5.99 -1.29 9.16
CA VAL A 132 4.54 -1.42 8.97
C VAL A 132 3.97 -0.17 8.32
N LEU A 133 2.85 -0.34 7.63
CA LEU A 133 2.07 0.77 7.10
C LEU A 133 1.51 1.64 8.24
N PRO A 134 1.18 2.91 7.95
CA PRO A 134 0.40 3.75 8.87
C PRO A 134 -0.84 3.02 9.38
N LYS A 135 -1.17 3.23 10.66
CA LYS A 135 -2.30 2.57 11.34
C LYS A 135 -3.45 3.54 11.64
N SER A 136 -3.37 4.74 11.11
CA SER A 136 -4.38 5.79 11.28
C SER A 136 -4.27 6.84 10.19
N CYS A 137 -5.34 7.60 9.97
CA CYS A 137 -5.33 8.77 9.10
C CYS A 137 -4.26 9.78 9.52
N SER A 138 -4.08 9.96 10.82
CA SER A 138 -3.06 10.86 11.39
C SER A 138 -1.63 10.43 11.02
N GLU A 139 -1.35 9.11 11.00
CA GLU A 139 -0.04 8.59 10.59
C GLU A 139 0.16 8.67 9.07
N SER A 140 -0.90 8.40 8.29
CA SER A 140 -0.88 8.59 6.83
C SER A 140 -0.63 10.05 6.44
N ALA A 141 -1.29 10.98 7.12
CA ALA A 141 -1.06 12.41 6.93
C ALA A 141 0.40 12.81 7.20
N ARG A 142 1.02 12.19 8.22
CA ARG A 142 2.44 12.41 8.53
C ARG A 142 3.35 11.87 7.43
N SER A 143 3.04 10.67 6.93
CA SER A 143 3.79 10.06 5.83
C SER A 143 3.69 10.89 4.55
N LEU A 144 2.49 11.35 4.19
CA LEU A 144 2.28 12.23 3.05
C LEU A 144 3.04 13.56 3.21
N ARG A 145 3.02 14.16 4.39
CA ARG A 145 3.77 15.40 4.68
C ARG A 145 5.28 15.20 4.51
N LYS A 146 5.82 14.05 4.92
CA LYS A 146 7.23 13.72 4.76
C LYS A 146 7.62 13.63 3.28
N ASP A 147 6.77 13.00 2.48
CA ASP A 147 7.05 12.72 1.07
C ASP A 147 6.45 13.79 0.12
N ARG A 148 5.89 14.90 0.66
CA ARG A 148 5.16 15.90 -0.13
C ARG A 148 5.93 16.43 -1.36
N ARG A 149 7.24 16.66 -1.20
CA ARG A 149 8.10 17.14 -2.30
C ARG A 149 8.11 16.21 -3.49
N PHE A 150 8.04 14.92 -3.25
CA PHE A 150 7.95 13.91 -4.29
C PHE A 150 6.67 14.07 -5.13
N TYR A 151 5.51 14.26 -4.47
CA TYR A 151 4.24 14.42 -5.16
C TYR A 151 4.11 15.78 -5.86
N GLU A 152 4.67 16.83 -5.28
CA GLU A 152 4.59 18.20 -5.79
C GLU A 152 5.57 18.45 -6.95
N ALA A 153 6.69 17.74 -7.02
CA ALA A 153 7.78 18.02 -7.96
C ALA A 153 7.41 17.89 -9.45
N ASN A 154 6.42 17.07 -9.77
CA ASN A 154 6.03 16.79 -11.15
C ASN A 154 4.78 17.59 -11.63
N GLY A 155 4.29 18.52 -10.81
CA GLY A 155 3.10 19.30 -11.14
C GLY A 155 1.78 18.50 -11.14
N VAL A 156 1.84 17.18 -10.86
CA VAL A 156 0.66 16.30 -10.83
C VAL A 156 -0.21 16.58 -9.60
N PHE A 157 0.44 16.84 -8.46
CA PHE A 157 -0.24 17.17 -7.21
C PHE A 157 0.00 18.65 -6.85
N PRO A 158 -0.98 19.53 -7.03
CA PRO A 158 -0.88 20.91 -6.55
C PRO A 158 -0.67 20.96 -5.04
N LYS A 159 0.20 21.85 -4.56
CA LYS A 159 0.48 22.04 -3.12
C LYS A 159 -0.79 22.14 -2.28
N LYS A 160 -1.77 22.93 -2.75
CA LYS A 160 -3.07 23.12 -2.09
C LYS A 160 -3.86 21.81 -1.93
N LEU A 161 -3.74 20.88 -2.89
CA LEU A 161 -4.38 19.56 -2.81
C LEU A 161 -3.73 18.69 -1.73
N ILE A 162 -2.39 18.67 -1.69
CA ILE A 162 -1.64 17.94 -0.66
C ILE A 162 -1.97 18.50 0.73
N ASP A 163 -2.01 19.82 0.90
CA ASP A 163 -2.37 20.45 2.17
C ASP A 163 -3.78 20.08 2.61
N LYS A 164 -4.78 20.18 1.72
CA LYS A 164 -6.17 19.76 2.00
C LYS A 164 -6.28 18.30 2.39
N THR A 165 -5.56 17.40 1.71
CA THR A 165 -5.55 15.97 2.03
C THR A 165 -4.97 15.73 3.41
N ILE A 166 -3.83 16.35 3.74
CA ILE A 166 -3.20 16.26 5.06
C ILE A 166 -4.14 16.77 6.16
N ASP A 167 -4.79 17.92 5.94
CA ASP A 167 -5.68 18.53 6.94
C ASP A 167 -6.95 17.69 7.15
N LYS A 168 -7.56 17.17 6.07
CA LYS A 168 -8.68 16.23 6.13
C LYS A 168 -8.35 15.00 6.99
N LEU A 169 -7.22 14.36 6.71
CA LEU A 169 -6.79 13.16 7.44
C LEU A 169 -6.49 13.45 8.92
N LYS A 170 -5.88 14.60 9.23
CA LYS A 170 -5.61 15.02 10.62
C LYS A 170 -6.85 15.36 11.40
N ALA A 171 -7.89 15.88 10.74
CA ALA A 171 -9.15 16.25 11.39
C ALA A 171 -9.83 15.06 12.08
N TYR A 172 -9.58 13.83 11.66
CA TYR A 172 -10.11 12.63 12.30
C TYR A 172 -9.56 12.36 13.70
N ARG A 173 -8.38 12.89 14.06
CA ARG A 173 -7.75 12.73 15.40
C ARG A 173 -7.67 11.28 15.88
N ASP A 174 -7.45 10.34 14.98
CA ASP A 174 -7.60 8.89 15.15
C ASP A 174 -6.32 8.14 15.56
N LYS A 175 -5.27 8.84 15.96
CA LYS A 175 -3.93 8.29 16.22
C LYS A 175 -3.91 7.04 17.11
N ASP A 176 -4.76 7.00 18.13
CA ASP A 176 -4.83 5.91 19.12
C ASP A 176 -6.19 5.15 19.05
N LEU A 177 -6.97 5.39 18.01
CA LEU A 177 -8.30 4.83 17.86
C LEU A 177 -8.30 3.30 17.95
N TRP A 178 -7.35 2.66 17.29
CA TRP A 178 -7.21 1.21 17.26
C TRP A 178 -7.01 0.61 18.66
N LYS A 179 -6.25 1.27 19.57
CA LYS A 179 -6.05 0.83 20.95
C LYS A 179 -7.37 0.82 21.73
N ASN A 180 -8.23 1.78 21.43
CA ASN A 180 -9.53 1.94 22.08
C ASN A 180 -10.60 1.00 21.52
N LEU A 181 -10.35 0.36 20.38
CA LEU A 181 -11.30 -0.54 19.70
C LEU A 181 -10.93 -2.01 19.81
N VAL A 182 -9.68 -2.35 20.18
CA VAL A 182 -9.29 -3.75 20.43
C VAL A 182 -10.28 -4.37 21.43
N ASP A 183 -10.79 -5.55 21.09
CA ASP A 183 -11.73 -6.33 21.90
C ASP A 183 -13.09 -5.67 22.20
N LYS A 184 -13.49 -4.65 21.38
CA LYS A 184 -14.76 -3.94 21.52
C LYS A 184 -15.61 -4.04 20.25
N PRO A 185 -16.14 -5.22 19.89
CA PRO A 185 -16.85 -5.44 18.61
C PRO A 185 -18.06 -4.52 18.42
N LYS A 186 -18.84 -4.23 19.47
CA LYS A 186 -19.98 -3.30 19.37
C LYS A 186 -19.57 -1.87 19.01
N LYS A 187 -18.41 -1.41 19.48
CA LYS A 187 -17.89 -0.07 19.11
C LYS A 187 -17.40 -0.05 17.67
N ILE A 188 -16.75 -1.13 17.22
CA ILE A 188 -16.32 -1.30 15.82
C ILE A 188 -17.54 -1.30 14.91
N GLU A 189 -18.57 -2.07 15.22
CA GLU A 189 -19.81 -2.12 14.44
C GLU A 189 -20.49 -0.74 14.35
N LYS A 190 -20.62 -0.04 15.47
CA LYS A 190 -21.19 1.33 15.48
C LYS A 190 -20.41 2.27 14.59
N MET A 191 -19.08 2.17 14.62
CA MET A 191 -18.20 2.98 13.77
C MET A 191 -18.36 2.62 12.30
N LEU A 192 -18.38 1.32 11.95
CA LEU A 192 -18.60 0.86 10.58
C LEU A 192 -19.92 1.38 10.01
N ARG A 193 -21.01 1.33 10.77
CA ARG A 193 -22.32 1.82 10.35
C ARG A 193 -22.32 3.32 9.98
N GLN A 194 -21.47 4.14 10.61
CA GLN A 194 -21.34 5.56 10.27
C GLN A 194 -20.77 5.81 8.87
N TYR A 195 -20.01 4.84 8.32
CA TYR A 195 -19.34 4.96 7.03
C TYR A 195 -19.97 4.10 5.94
N LEU A 196 -20.98 3.27 6.24
CA LEU A 196 -21.63 2.39 5.25
C LEU A 196 -22.29 3.14 4.09
N HIS A 197 -22.58 4.42 4.28
CA HIS A 197 -23.23 5.28 3.28
C HIS A 197 -22.32 6.35 2.72
N TYR A 198 -21.02 6.28 3.02
CA TYR A 198 -19.98 7.17 2.48
C TYR A 198 -19.29 6.48 1.28
N GLY A 199 -20.04 6.16 0.28
CA GLY A 199 -19.54 5.60 -0.99
C GLY A 199 -20.12 6.37 -2.16
#